data_2175c64665b13699803f8cbd41ccd86a
#
_entry.id   2175c64665b13699803f8cbd41ccd86a
#
_cell.length_a   1.000
_cell.length_b   1.000
_cell.length_c   1.000
_cell.angle_alpha   90.00
_cell.angle_beta   90.00
_cell.angle_gamma   90.00
#
_symmetry.space_group_name_H-M   'P 1'
#
loop_
_entity.id
_entity.type
_entity.pdbx_description
1 polymer ?
#
loop_
_entity_poly.entity_id
_entity_poly.type
_entity_poly.pdbx_seq_one_letter_code
_entity_poly.pdbx_strand_id
1 'polypeptide(L)'
;MRKSALAITLASLLSPVSYLQAQEISVDETIVVTANRFKQIDGAVLAQTVTVTKEDIRRQQADSLFDVFRTLPSIEVAQYGGRGQSASIFVRGGSATQVLVLVDGVRMPRAIMGGIDFNQFPINAIERIDYIRGARASIYGSEAISGVINIITRASIDDDASRVSAGYGSNNHKKGTFAVSKPVGEGKHIKEVLGYEKTDGFNVKPLPGLNDGDEHGFETLNLKLGYQQNFSENFSGYVGFSTYSNEYDYDNSSYGNPGWGTVDKHEKKTGEVEYVGADLSLEYSKNVYTSELKLAYGQQDNYDLKSGQSKSTGDHVAIEQFNAIWLNSYSINDELSIGGGLDYRNEKLAKGYLAPSDWGPAKDYNPEKNPRTNIGISAIAQYALNAWTFEASVRNDENNQFGNNTTWQTAAGWKVYEGYELTLSHGTAFRAPSFVDLYYPGYEMPNLKPEESKNTELSLSGVASIVDWTVTGYYNQIENMLIWKGAGMQNIGEAEIKGIELEVKLDTDIVSHEFYLDYKDPVDKSGAEDTQLAYRSKRGAKWNAYATFDQWTLGSQYLYQGERFNGSTRLPSYSLWNFTASYAVNSSWDINAKLSNAFDKNYEMYSGYATPGRQYFVSADYRF
;
A
#
# COMPACT_ATOMS: atom_id res chain seq x y z
N MET A 1 41.94 -8.50 14.44
CA MET A 1 41.78 -9.83 13.83
C MET A 1 40.40 -10.38 14.18
N ARG A 2 39.43 -10.27 13.28
CA ARG A 2 38.11 -10.96 13.24
C ARG A 2 37.27 -10.32 12.14
N LYS A 3 37.71 -10.51 10.88
CA LYS A 3 36.94 -10.10 9.65
C LYS A 3 36.89 -11.21 8.58
N SER A 4 37.03 -12.47 8.94
CA SER A 4 37.19 -13.53 7.93
C SER A 4 36.21 -14.71 8.06
N ALA A 5 35.15 -14.61 8.89
CA ALA A 5 34.26 -15.74 9.13
C ALA A 5 32.94 -15.69 8.35
N LEU A 6 32.59 -14.56 7.69
CA LEU A 6 31.29 -14.43 6.98
C LEU A 6 31.38 -14.74 5.48
N ALA A 7 32.58 -14.78 4.91
CA ALA A 7 32.78 -15.02 3.47
C ALA A 7 32.85 -16.50 3.07
N ILE A 8 32.97 -17.42 4.03
CA ILE A 8 33.15 -18.86 3.72
C ILE A 8 31.83 -19.62 3.71
N THR A 9 30.78 -19.11 4.31
CA THR A 9 29.47 -19.79 4.39
C THR A 9 28.60 -19.58 3.14
N LEU A 10 28.86 -18.55 2.31
CA LEU A 10 28.13 -18.32 1.04
C LEU A 10 28.69 -19.15 -0.14
N ALA A 11 29.96 -19.59 -0.08
CA ALA A 11 30.58 -20.32 -1.16
C ALA A 11 30.25 -21.82 -1.20
N SER A 12 29.67 -22.38 -0.13
CA SER A 12 29.27 -23.78 -0.06
C SER A 12 27.87 -24.09 -0.62
N LEU A 13 27.10 -23.06 -1.02
CA LEU A 13 25.78 -23.21 -1.66
C LEU A 13 25.83 -23.30 -3.20
N LEU A 14 27.03 -23.25 -3.79
CA LEU A 14 27.23 -23.30 -5.25
C LEU A 14 27.73 -24.67 -5.77
N SER A 15 27.54 -25.75 -5.03
CA SER A 15 27.86 -27.09 -5.52
C SER A 15 26.77 -27.57 -6.48
N PRO A 16 27.09 -28.11 -7.67
CA PRO A 16 26.10 -28.58 -8.61
C PRO A 16 25.37 -29.80 -8.06
N VAL A 17 24.08 -29.62 -7.78
CA VAL A 17 23.16 -30.71 -7.41
C VAL A 17 22.80 -31.48 -8.68
N SER A 18 22.99 -32.76 -8.64
CA SER A 18 22.70 -33.74 -9.72
C SER A 18 21.22 -33.73 -10.05
N TYR A 19 20.93 -33.83 -11.35
CA TYR A 19 19.60 -33.91 -11.96
C TYR A 19 18.64 -34.85 -11.24
N LEU A 20 17.59 -34.33 -10.67
CA LEU A 20 16.34 -35.02 -10.42
C LEU A 20 15.33 -34.53 -11.46
N GLN A 21 14.67 -35.46 -12.13
CA GLN A 21 13.66 -35.19 -13.16
C GLN A 21 12.57 -34.27 -12.58
N ALA A 22 12.34 -33.16 -13.26
CA ALA A 22 11.24 -32.25 -12.95
C ALA A 22 9.91 -33.01 -13.15
N GLN A 23 9.16 -33.15 -12.07
CA GLN A 23 7.74 -33.46 -12.15
C GLN A 23 7.05 -32.18 -12.63
N GLU A 24 6.26 -32.25 -13.69
CA GLU A 24 5.41 -31.13 -14.13
C GLU A 24 4.53 -30.71 -12.97
N ILE A 25 4.87 -29.56 -12.36
CA ILE A 25 4.00 -28.88 -11.43
C ILE A 25 2.85 -28.33 -12.29
N SER A 26 1.64 -28.78 -12.01
CA SER A 26 0.43 -28.19 -12.60
C SER A 26 0.44 -26.69 -12.25
N VAL A 27 0.55 -25.86 -13.28
CA VAL A 27 0.45 -24.40 -13.15
C VAL A 27 -0.99 -24.12 -12.72
N ASP A 28 -1.17 -23.94 -11.41
CA ASP A 28 -2.41 -23.48 -10.84
C ASP A 28 -2.62 -22.02 -11.28
N GLU A 29 -3.82 -21.73 -11.74
CA GLU A 29 -4.37 -20.47 -12.25
C GLU A 29 -3.35 -19.34 -12.52
N THR A 30 -3.14 -19.03 -13.79
CA THR A 30 -2.29 -17.93 -14.26
C THR A 30 -2.66 -16.62 -13.57
N ILE A 31 -1.90 -16.20 -12.57
CA ILE A 31 -2.11 -14.91 -11.88
C ILE A 31 -1.84 -13.80 -12.89
N VAL A 32 -2.89 -13.05 -13.22
CA VAL A 32 -2.80 -11.93 -14.14
C VAL A 32 -2.42 -10.67 -13.37
N VAL A 33 -1.16 -10.24 -13.49
CA VAL A 33 -0.65 -9.03 -12.84
C VAL A 33 -1.01 -7.79 -13.67
N THR A 34 -1.46 -6.72 -13.01
CA THR A 34 -1.86 -5.46 -13.68
C THR A 34 -0.73 -4.43 -13.75
N ALA A 35 0.53 -4.85 -13.74
CA ALA A 35 1.69 -3.95 -13.68
C ALA A 35 1.74 -2.88 -14.78
N ASN A 36 1.20 -3.17 -15.95
CA ASN A 36 1.11 -2.25 -17.09
C ASN A 36 -0.33 -1.75 -17.35
N ARG A 37 -1.23 -1.80 -16.35
CA ARG A 37 -2.67 -1.49 -16.45
C ARG A 37 -3.47 -2.43 -17.35
N PHE A 38 -2.83 -3.39 -18.00
CA PHE A 38 -3.45 -4.46 -18.80
C PHE A 38 -3.27 -5.77 -18.08
N LYS A 39 -4.20 -6.70 -18.27
CA LYS A 39 -4.07 -8.06 -17.76
C LYS A 39 -2.88 -8.73 -18.48
N GLN A 40 -1.89 -9.15 -17.72
CA GLN A 40 -0.70 -9.82 -18.22
C GLN A 40 -0.41 -11.06 -17.37
N ILE A 41 0.22 -12.05 -17.98
CA ILE A 41 0.72 -13.23 -17.28
C ILE A 41 1.90 -12.80 -16.40
N ASP A 42 1.98 -13.29 -15.17
CA ASP A 42 3.14 -13.07 -14.30
C ASP A 42 4.42 -13.58 -15.01
N GLY A 43 5.52 -12.83 -14.89
CA GLY A 43 6.76 -13.10 -15.62
C GLY A 43 6.89 -12.45 -17.01
N ALA A 44 5.81 -11.86 -17.58
CA ALA A 44 5.90 -11.01 -18.78
C ALA A 44 6.18 -9.53 -18.43
N VAL A 45 6.15 -9.18 -17.15
CA VAL A 45 6.32 -7.81 -16.65
C VAL A 45 7.75 -7.58 -16.24
N LEU A 46 8.41 -6.56 -16.83
CA LEU A 46 9.79 -6.17 -16.49
C LEU A 46 9.90 -5.32 -15.21
N ALA A 47 8.87 -5.32 -14.36
CA ALA A 47 8.86 -4.65 -13.07
C ALA A 47 8.93 -5.65 -11.93
N GLN A 48 9.53 -5.24 -10.82
CA GLN A 48 9.49 -6.04 -9.59
C GLN A 48 8.09 -5.95 -8.98
N THR A 49 7.37 -7.07 -8.98
CA THR A 49 5.99 -7.16 -8.51
C THR A 49 5.86 -8.19 -7.38
N VAL A 50 4.94 -7.92 -6.46
CA VAL A 50 4.50 -8.88 -5.45
C VAL A 50 2.98 -8.90 -5.46
N THR A 51 2.41 -10.07 -5.58
CA THR A 51 0.97 -10.29 -5.45
C THR A 51 0.68 -10.90 -4.09
N VAL A 52 -0.23 -10.28 -3.35
CA VAL A 52 -0.77 -10.81 -2.09
C VAL A 52 -2.20 -11.23 -2.34
N THR A 53 -2.47 -12.52 -2.24
CA THR A 53 -3.79 -13.08 -2.46
C THR A 53 -4.69 -12.95 -1.22
N LYS A 54 -5.99 -13.16 -1.40
CA LYS A 54 -6.95 -13.26 -0.28
C LYS A 54 -6.54 -14.35 0.72
N GLU A 55 -6.00 -15.45 0.24
CA GLU A 55 -5.53 -16.55 1.09
C GLU A 55 -4.28 -16.15 1.89
N ASP A 56 -3.35 -15.37 1.31
CA ASP A 56 -2.20 -14.82 2.03
C ASP A 56 -2.65 -13.89 3.16
N ILE A 57 -3.62 -13.00 2.89
CA ILE A 57 -4.19 -12.09 3.89
C ILE A 57 -4.82 -12.89 5.05
N ARG A 58 -5.54 -13.98 4.72
CA ARG A 58 -6.16 -14.85 5.72
C ARG A 58 -5.12 -15.62 6.53
N ARG A 59 -4.11 -16.18 5.88
CA ARG A 59 -3.02 -16.93 6.50
C ARG A 59 -2.19 -16.05 7.45
N GLN A 60 -2.02 -14.78 7.10
CA GLN A 60 -1.41 -13.76 7.95
C GLN A 60 -2.33 -13.32 9.11
N GLN A 61 -3.63 -13.58 9.03
CA GLN A 61 -4.66 -13.06 9.94
C GLN A 61 -4.52 -11.53 10.12
N ALA A 62 -4.31 -10.83 9.01
CA ALA A 62 -4.09 -9.40 9.01
C ALA A 62 -5.36 -8.64 9.41
N ASP A 63 -5.22 -7.65 10.30
CA ASP A 63 -6.34 -6.80 10.74
C ASP A 63 -6.49 -5.54 9.89
N SER A 64 -5.41 -5.14 9.21
CA SER A 64 -5.38 -3.95 8.35
C SER A 64 -4.41 -4.12 7.18
N LEU A 65 -4.49 -3.23 6.20
CA LEU A 65 -3.45 -3.14 5.14
C LEU A 65 -2.06 -2.87 5.71
N PHE A 66 -1.98 -2.15 6.82
CA PHE A 66 -0.73 -1.90 7.51
C PHE A 66 -0.03 -3.20 7.95
N ASP A 67 -0.80 -4.18 8.46
CA ASP A 67 -0.26 -5.50 8.80
C ASP A 67 0.27 -6.25 7.57
N VAL A 68 -0.46 -6.18 6.45
CA VAL A 68 -0.03 -6.79 5.18
C VAL A 68 1.28 -6.15 4.71
N PHE A 69 1.34 -4.82 4.65
CA PHE A 69 2.52 -4.11 4.16
C PHE A 69 3.76 -4.32 5.01
N ARG A 70 3.61 -4.59 6.30
CA ARG A 70 4.71 -4.96 7.18
C ARG A 70 5.47 -6.21 6.72
N THR A 71 4.79 -7.12 6.04
CA THR A 71 5.38 -8.40 5.59
C THR A 71 6.01 -8.29 4.21
N LEU A 72 5.70 -7.24 3.43
CA LEU A 72 6.15 -7.10 2.04
C LEU A 72 7.58 -6.56 1.92
N PRO A 73 8.32 -6.93 0.86
CA PRO A 73 9.69 -6.44 0.63
C PRO A 73 9.72 -4.92 0.51
N SER A 74 10.80 -4.32 1.04
CA SER A 74 11.14 -2.89 0.86
C SER A 74 10.07 -1.88 1.27
N ILE A 75 9.06 -2.31 2.01
CA ILE A 75 8.10 -1.42 2.67
C ILE A 75 8.49 -1.28 4.14
N GLU A 76 8.77 -0.07 4.56
CA GLU A 76 8.79 0.30 5.98
C GLU A 76 7.44 0.91 6.35
N VAL A 77 7.03 0.69 7.57
CA VAL A 77 5.78 1.23 8.10
C VAL A 77 6.04 2.06 9.34
N ALA A 78 5.28 3.14 9.51
CA ALA A 78 5.29 3.95 10.71
C ALA A 78 3.86 4.35 11.09
N GLN A 79 3.53 4.30 12.38
CA GLN A 79 2.19 4.49 12.92
C GLN A 79 2.25 5.24 14.24
N TYR A 80 1.28 6.11 14.50
CA TYR A 80 1.15 6.90 15.74
C TYR A 80 0.45 6.12 16.87
N GLY A 81 0.67 4.82 16.98
CA GLY A 81 0.06 4.03 18.06
C GLY A 81 -0.57 2.74 17.58
N GLY A 82 -1.84 2.50 17.95
CA GLY A 82 -2.58 1.28 17.70
C GLY A 82 -3.47 1.29 16.46
N ARG A 83 -4.46 0.42 16.43
CA ARG A 83 -5.48 0.31 15.37
C ARG A 83 -6.23 1.65 15.25
N GLY A 84 -6.52 2.10 14.03
CA GLY A 84 -7.18 3.37 13.74
C GLY A 84 -6.24 4.58 13.71
N GLN A 85 -5.08 4.53 14.36
CA GLN A 85 -4.13 5.64 14.35
C GLN A 85 -3.51 5.85 12.96
N SER A 86 -3.22 7.11 12.63
CA SER A 86 -2.62 7.47 11.35
C SER A 86 -1.33 6.70 11.09
N ALA A 87 -1.20 6.17 9.88
CA ALA A 87 -0.10 5.33 9.47
C ALA A 87 0.48 5.76 8.12
N SER A 88 1.79 5.66 8.00
CA SER A 88 2.53 5.94 6.78
C SER A 88 3.33 4.72 6.33
N ILE A 89 3.54 4.61 5.02
CA ILE A 89 4.45 3.62 4.42
C ILE A 89 5.60 4.35 3.72
N PHE A 90 6.75 3.70 3.70
CA PHE A 90 7.91 4.16 2.95
C PHE A 90 8.38 3.02 2.05
N VAL A 91 8.17 3.18 0.75
CA VAL A 91 8.58 2.21 -0.28
C VAL A 91 9.95 2.59 -0.77
N ARG A 92 10.95 1.71 -0.58
CA ARG A 92 12.36 2.00 -0.93
C ARG A 92 12.86 3.35 -0.37
N GLY A 93 12.29 3.82 0.75
CA GLY A 93 12.60 5.11 1.35
C GLY A 93 11.80 6.31 0.82
N GLY A 94 11.03 6.15 -0.24
CA GLY A 94 10.05 7.15 -0.71
C GLY A 94 8.87 7.27 0.25
N SER A 95 8.21 8.43 0.31
CA SER A 95 7.08 8.70 1.21
C SER A 95 5.77 8.05 0.73
N ALA A 96 4.79 7.92 1.63
CA ALA A 96 3.46 7.41 1.30
C ALA A 96 2.79 8.19 0.15
N THR A 97 3.05 9.49 0.05
CA THR A 97 2.50 10.35 -1.02
C THR A 97 3.17 10.13 -2.38
N GLN A 98 4.31 9.43 -2.40
CA GLN A 98 5.05 9.04 -3.60
C GLN A 98 4.72 7.62 -4.06
N VAL A 99 3.75 6.98 -3.41
CA VAL A 99 3.21 5.67 -3.78
C VAL A 99 1.76 5.86 -4.24
N LEU A 100 1.50 5.45 -5.47
CA LEU A 100 0.14 5.49 -6.00
C LEU A 100 -0.67 4.32 -5.47
N VAL A 101 -1.81 4.62 -4.84
CA VAL A 101 -2.76 3.59 -4.37
C VAL A 101 -4.03 3.63 -5.22
N LEU A 102 -4.39 2.47 -5.72
CA LEU A 102 -5.58 2.25 -6.53
C LEU A 102 -6.49 1.23 -5.85
N VAL A 103 -7.79 1.37 -6.06
CA VAL A 103 -8.79 0.34 -5.76
C VAL A 103 -9.49 -0.03 -7.06
N ASP A 104 -9.42 -1.31 -7.46
CA ASP A 104 -9.91 -1.82 -8.75
C ASP A 104 -9.37 -1.05 -9.97
N GLY A 105 -8.11 -0.54 -9.86
CA GLY A 105 -7.42 0.22 -10.89
C GLY A 105 -7.78 1.71 -10.93
N VAL A 106 -8.56 2.22 -9.99
CA VAL A 106 -9.00 3.61 -9.91
C VAL A 106 -8.42 4.31 -8.66
N ARG A 107 -8.02 5.56 -8.79
CA ARG A 107 -7.54 6.39 -7.68
C ARG A 107 -8.68 6.70 -6.71
N MET A 108 -8.40 6.63 -5.41
CA MET A 108 -9.31 7.11 -4.38
C MET A 108 -9.15 8.61 -4.10
N PRO A 109 -10.22 9.32 -3.69
CA PRO A 109 -10.10 10.66 -3.15
C PRO A 109 -9.25 10.67 -1.87
N ARG A 110 -8.53 11.76 -1.63
CA ARG A 110 -7.62 11.89 -0.48
C ARG A 110 -7.84 13.21 0.24
N ALA A 111 -8.53 13.16 1.36
CA ALA A 111 -8.90 14.32 2.16
C ALA A 111 -7.92 14.62 3.30
N ILE A 112 -6.87 13.79 3.50
CA ILE A 112 -5.87 13.96 4.56
C ILE A 112 -4.46 14.19 4.02
N MET A 113 -3.60 14.79 4.82
CA MET A 113 -2.17 14.86 4.55
C MET A 113 -1.55 13.45 4.57
N GLY A 114 -0.71 13.15 3.60
CA GLY A 114 -0.01 11.87 3.55
C GLY A 114 -0.68 10.77 2.76
N GLY A 115 -1.87 10.99 2.20
CA GLY A 115 -2.51 10.03 1.29
C GLY A 115 -3.62 9.20 1.93
N ILE A 116 -3.69 7.89 1.63
CA ILE A 116 -4.67 6.96 2.19
C ILE A 116 -4.17 6.45 3.54
N ASP A 117 -5.05 6.41 4.53
CA ASP A 117 -4.73 5.77 5.81
C ASP A 117 -4.93 4.26 5.72
N PHE A 118 -3.84 3.55 5.51
CA PHE A 118 -3.82 2.10 5.34
C PHE A 118 -4.27 1.33 6.60
N ASN A 119 -4.19 1.95 7.77
CA ASN A 119 -4.62 1.35 9.02
C ASN A 119 -6.13 1.41 9.22
N GLN A 120 -6.81 2.26 8.44
CA GLN A 120 -8.26 2.46 8.50
C GLN A 120 -9.01 1.85 7.31
N PHE A 121 -8.32 1.42 6.24
CA PHE A 121 -8.96 0.84 5.06
C PHE A 121 -9.56 -0.55 5.38
N PRO A 122 -10.81 -0.83 4.94
CA PRO A 122 -11.47 -2.13 5.17
C PRO A 122 -10.77 -3.27 4.43
N ILE A 123 -10.20 -4.23 5.16
CA ILE A 123 -9.44 -5.35 4.58
C ILE A 123 -10.33 -6.53 4.14
N ASN A 124 -11.52 -6.65 4.70
CA ASN A 124 -12.42 -7.80 4.54
C ASN A 124 -13.02 -7.96 3.13
N ALA A 125 -12.97 -6.90 2.31
CA ALA A 125 -13.45 -6.92 0.93
C ALA A 125 -12.35 -7.23 -0.11
N ILE A 126 -11.07 -7.34 0.31
CA ILE A 126 -9.93 -7.49 -0.57
C ILE A 126 -9.82 -8.92 -1.07
N GLU A 127 -9.68 -9.08 -2.40
CA GLU A 127 -9.39 -10.35 -3.07
C GLU A 127 -7.89 -10.51 -3.36
N ARG A 128 -7.23 -9.38 -3.72
CA ARG A 128 -5.81 -9.37 -4.08
C ARG A 128 -5.22 -7.97 -3.94
N ILE A 129 -3.92 -7.91 -3.67
CA ILE A 129 -3.13 -6.68 -3.72
C ILE A 129 -1.97 -6.92 -4.69
N ASP A 130 -1.89 -6.09 -5.73
CA ASP A 130 -0.73 -6.07 -6.62
C ASP A 130 0.18 -4.91 -6.19
N TYR A 131 1.38 -5.22 -5.74
CA TYR A 131 2.40 -4.26 -5.34
C TYR A 131 3.53 -4.22 -6.36
N ILE A 132 3.70 -3.08 -7.02
CA ILE A 132 4.68 -2.84 -8.08
C ILE A 132 5.67 -1.81 -7.57
N ARG A 133 6.96 -2.13 -7.63
CA ARG A 133 8.04 -1.24 -7.18
C ARG A 133 8.63 -0.42 -8.34
N GLY A 134 9.23 0.71 -7.98
CA GLY A 134 9.88 1.62 -8.92
C GLY A 134 8.95 2.61 -9.61
N ALA A 135 9.52 3.46 -10.45
CA ALA A 135 8.78 4.51 -11.15
C ALA A 135 7.80 3.92 -12.19
N ARG A 136 6.53 4.29 -12.12
CA ARG A 136 5.47 3.83 -13.03
C ARG A 136 4.56 4.97 -13.53
N ALA A 137 5.01 6.21 -13.40
CA ALA A 137 4.20 7.36 -13.81
C ALA A 137 3.94 7.44 -15.31
N SER A 138 4.81 6.86 -16.15
CA SER A 138 4.61 6.74 -17.60
C SER A 138 3.39 5.88 -18.00
N ILE A 139 2.85 5.12 -17.05
CA ILE A 139 1.66 4.27 -17.25
C ILE A 139 0.50 4.77 -16.40
N TYR A 140 0.77 5.09 -15.12
CA TYR A 140 -0.25 5.40 -14.12
C TYR A 140 -0.45 6.90 -13.85
N GLY A 141 0.49 7.75 -14.30
CA GLY A 141 0.49 9.20 -14.04
C GLY A 141 1.06 9.57 -12.67
N SER A 142 0.70 10.75 -12.18
CA SER A 142 1.19 11.34 -10.94
C SER A 142 1.22 10.37 -9.75
N GLU A 143 2.16 10.56 -8.80
CA GLU A 143 2.30 9.82 -7.53
C GLU A 143 2.98 8.46 -7.61
N ALA A 144 3.14 7.87 -8.80
CA ALA A 144 3.84 6.60 -8.99
C ALA A 144 5.37 6.80 -9.08
N ILE A 145 5.97 7.44 -8.07
CA ILE A 145 7.43 7.70 -7.96
C ILE A 145 8.14 6.46 -7.42
N SER A 146 7.67 5.93 -6.28
CA SER A 146 8.31 4.81 -5.58
C SER A 146 7.63 3.48 -5.86
N GLY A 147 6.40 3.50 -6.33
CA GLY A 147 5.65 2.31 -6.69
C GLY A 147 4.16 2.54 -6.84
N VAL A 148 3.46 1.44 -7.11
CA VAL A 148 2.00 1.38 -7.22
C VAL A 148 1.50 0.24 -6.36
N ILE A 149 0.44 0.47 -5.61
CA ILE A 149 -0.33 -0.54 -4.86
C ILE A 149 -1.73 -0.55 -5.44
N ASN A 150 -2.12 -1.64 -6.09
CA ASN A 150 -3.46 -1.81 -6.63
C ASN A 150 -4.21 -2.85 -5.79
N ILE A 151 -5.24 -2.40 -5.08
CA ILE A 151 -6.10 -3.21 -4.22
C ILE A 151 -7.26 -3.69 -5.06
N ILE A 152 -7.39 -4.99 -5.26
CA ILE A 152 -8.45 -5.62 -6.03
C ILE A 152 -9.53 -6.09 -5.07
N THR A 153 -10.76 -5.62 -5.26
CA THR A 153 -11.92 -6.01 -4.45
C THR A 153 -12.94 -6.84 -5.24
N ARG A 154 -12.80 -6.91 -6.57
CA ARG A 154 -13.67 -7.71 -7.46
C ARG A 154 -13.32 -9.19 -7.34
N ALA A 155 -14.34 -10.02 -7.10
CA ALA A 155 -14.17 -11.47 -7.13
C ALA A 155 -14.11 -12.00 -8.56
N SER A 156 -13.64 -13.24 -8.74
CA SER A 156 -13.81 -13.98 -10.00
C SER A 156 -15.32 -14.23 -10.24
N ILE A 157 -15.71 -14.36 -11.53
CA ILE A 157 -17.10 -14.64 -11.90
C ILE A 157 -17.59 -16.00 -11.38
N ASP A 158 -16.67 -16.93 -11.15
CA ASP A 158 -16.93 -18.30 -10.69
C ASP A 158 -16.68 -18.47 -9.18
N ASP A 159 -16.34 -17.37 -8.45
CA ASP A 159 -16.09 -17.43 -7.00
C ASP A 159 -17.37 -17.79 -6.24
N ASP A 160 -17.31 -18.84 -5.43
CA ASP A 160 -18.40 -19.29 -4.54
C ASP A 160 -17.85 -19.47 -3.12
N ALA A 161 -17.61 -18.35 -2.44
CA ALA A 161 -16.92 -18.29 -1.17
C ALA A 161 -17.67 -17.43 -0.13
N SER A 162 -18.87 -17.91 0.26
CA SER A 162 -19.69 -17.24 1.28
C SER A 162 -19.21 -17.57 2.69
N ARG A 163 -19.18 -16.57 3.59
CA ARG A 163 -18.60 -16.71 4.92
C ARG A 163 -19.17 -15.75 5.95
N VAL A 164 -19.27 -16.23 7.19
CA VAL A 164 -19.44 -15.41 8.41
C VAL A 164 -18.21 -15.60 9.29
N SER A 165 -17.67 -14.53 9.83
CA SER A 165 -16.61 -14.60 10.82
C SER A 165 -16.90 -13.72 12.03
N ALA A 166 -16.43 -14.16 13.21
CA ALA A 166 -16.49 -13.40 14.44
C ALA A 166 -15.21 -13.67 15.27
N GLY A 167 -14.68 -12.63 15.91
CA GLY A 167 -13.47 -12.74 16.70
C GLY A 167 -13.42 -11.76 17.86
N TYR A 168 -12.53 -12.10 18.82
CA TYR A 168 -12.28 -11.31 20.02
C TYR A 168 -10.79 -11.38 20.42
N GLY A 169 -10.27 -10.28 20.95
CA GLY A 169 -8.87 -10.18 21.32
C GLY A 169 -8.56 -9.14 22.39
N SER A 170 -7.27 -8.87 22.54
CA SER A 170 -6.73 -7.87 23.46
C SER A 170 -7.38 -6.50 23.26
N ASN A 171 -7.43 -5.67 24.31
CA ASN A 171 -8.03 -4.32 24.29
C ASN A 171 -9.51 -4.33 23.87
N ASN A 172 -10.27 -5.35 24.31
CA ASN A 172 -11.68 -5.53 23.96
C ASN A 172 -11.95 -5.51 22.44
N HIS A 173 -10.93 -5.98 21.66
CA HIS A 173 -11.02 -5.98 20.19
C HIS A 173 -12.05 -7.00 19.72
N LYS A 174 -13.08 -6.52 19.03
CA LYS A 174 -14.18 -7.31 18.45
C LYS A 174 -14.21 -7.08 16.95
N LYS A 175 -14.39 -8.16 16.20
CA LYS A 175 -14.47 -8.11 14.74
C LYS A 175 -15.57 -9.08 14.27
N GLY A 176 -16.37 -8.63 13.32
CA GLY A 176 -17.37 -9.44 12.65
C GLY A 176 -17.39 -9.14 11.16
N THR A 177 -17.55 -10.19 10.34
CA THR A 177 -17.66 -10.05 8.89
C THR A 177 -18.74 -11.00 8.37
N PHE A 178 -19.60 -10.51 7.52
CA PHE A 178 -20.50 -11.29 6.67
C PHE A 178 -20.10 -11.04 5.23
N ALA A 179 -19.79 -12.11 4.49
CA ALA A 179 -19.39 -12.02 3.09
C ALA A 179 -20.15 -13.08 2.28
N VAL A 180 -20.75 -12.64 1.18
CA VAL A 180 -21.33 -13.49 0.15
C VAL A 180 -20.60 -13.20 -1.16
N SER A 181 -20.08 -14.23 -1.80
CA SER A 181 -19.47 -14.17 -3.12
C SER A 181 -19.99 -15.37 -3.88
N LYS A 182 -20.87 -15.16 -4.87
CA LYS A 182 -21.68 -16.26 -5.42
C LYS A 182 -22.10 -16.03 -6.87
N PRO A 183 -21.97 -17.05 -7.74
CA PRO A 183 -22.66 -17.08 -9.03
C PRO A 183 -24.20 -17.06 -8.83
N VAL A 184 -24.90 -16.20 -9.57
CA VAL A 184 -26.37 -16.05 -9.52
C VAL A 184 -27.05 -16.35 -10.83
N GLY A 185 -26.38 -17.11 -11.70
CA GLY A 185 -26.82 -17.54 -13.03
C GLY A 185 -25.63 -17.58 -13.97
N GLU A 186 -25.85 -18.08 -15.18
CA GLU A 186 -24.78 -18.19 -16.18
C GLU A 186 -24.14 -16.81 -16.46
N GLY A 187 -22.84 -16.71 -16.26
CA GLY A 187 -22.08 -15.47 -16.45
C GLY A 187 -22.49 -14.30 -15.55
N LYS A 188 -23.13 -14.55 -14.39
CA LYS A 188 -23.54 -13.51 -13.43
C LYS A 188 -23.03 -13.84 -12.05
N HIS A 189 -22.48 -12.83 -11.37
CA HIS A 189 -21.92 -12.97 -10.04
C HIS A 189 -22.28 -11.77 -9.15
N ILE A 190 -22.55 -12.05 -7.88
CA ILE A 190 -22.72 -11.02 -6.85
C ILE A 190 -21.65 -11.16 -5.79
N LYS A 191 -21.24 -10.02 -5.25
CA LYS A 191 -20.40 -9.94 -4.05
C LYS A 191 -20.99 -8.93 -3.08
N GLU A 192 -21.14 -9.36 -1.83
CA GLU A 192 -21.58 -8.52 -0.72
C GLU A 192 -20.66 -8.76 0.47
N VAL A 193 -20.11 -7.70 1.06
CA VAL A 193 -19.28 -7.77 2.26
C VAL A 193 -19.74 -6.69 3.22
N LEU A 194 -20.14 -7.11 4.42
CA LEU A 194 -20.44 -6.25 5.56
C LEU A 194 -19.41 -6.55 6.65
N GLY A 195 -18.75 -5.52 7.17
CA GLY A 195 -17.74 -5.64 8.22
C GLY A 195 -17.97 -4.66 9.34
N TYR A 196 -17.75 -5.14 10.57
CA TYR A 196 -17.74 -4.34 11.78
C TYR A 196 -16.49 -4.69 12.60
N GLU A 197 -15.83 -3.67 13.14
CA GLU A 197 -14.69 -3.82 14.03
C GLU A 197 -14.72 -2.73 15.10
N LYS A 198 -14.38 -3.10 16.35
CA LYS A 198 -14.24 -2.16 17.45
C LYS A 198 -13.15 -2.63 18.41
N THR A 199 -12.33 -1.69 18.88
CA THR A 199 -11.36 -1.91 19.97
C THR A 199 -11.32 -0.67 20.86
N ASP A 200 -11.12 -0.89 22.14
CA ASP A 200 -10.93 0.22 23.11
C ASP A 200 -9.51 0.84 22.96
N GLY A 201 -8.58 0.09 22.34
CA GLY A 201 -7.20 0.56 22.12
C GLY A 201 -6.38 0.60 23.41
N PHE A 202 -5.48 1.56 23.49
CA PHE A 202 -4.61 1.83 24.65
C PHE A 202 -4.12 3.27 24.57
N ASN A 203 -3.53 3.80 25.65
CA ASN A 203 -2.94 5.14 25.65
C ASN A 203 -1.75 5.19 24.66
N VAL A 204 -1.94 5.84 23.51
CA VAL A 204 -0.93 5.93 22.44
C VAL A 204 0.14 6.99 22.72
N LYS A 205 -0.09 7.92 23.66
CA LYS A 205 0.85 9.01 23.97
C LYS A 205 1.00 9.23 25.47
N PRO A 206 1.48 8.22 26.22
CA PRO A 206 1.58 8.31 27.66
C PRO A 206 2.54 9.43 28.09
N LEU A 207 2.12 10.27 29.04
CA LEU A 207 2.96 11.27 29.66
C LEU A 207 3.82 10.65 30.77
N PRO A 208 5.14 10.90 30.80
CA PRO A 208 6.01 10.37 31.85
C PRO A 208 5.54 10.83 33.26
N GLY A 209 5.23 9.85 34.11
CA GLY A 209 4.79 10.11 35.49
C GLY A 209 3.32 10.48 35.67
N LEU A 210 2.56 10.55 34.61
CA LEU A 210 1.10 10.74 34.62
C LEU A 210 0.43 9.51 34.00
N ASN A 211 -0.57 8.98 34.72
CA ASN A 211 -1.54 8.07 34.14
C ASN A 211 -2.83 8.89 33.93
N ASP A 212 -3.00 9.43 32.74
CA ASP A 212 -4.21 10.17 32.35
C ASP A 212 -5.40 9.24 32.11
N GLY A 213 -5.15 7.90 32.04
CA GLY A 213 -6.16 6.87 32.01
C GLY A 213 -6.98 6.83 30.72
N ASP A 214 -6.56 7.57 29.68
CA ASP A 214 -7.27 7.55 28.42
C ASP A 214 -6.84 6.38 27.52
N GLU A 215 -7.80 5.88 26.77
CA GLU A 215 -7.62 4.83 25.77
C GLU A 215 -8.04 5.42 24.42
N HIS A 216 -7.30 5.03 23.38
CA HIS A 216 -7.50 5.53 22.03
C HIS A 216 -8.09 4.41 21.17
N GLY A 217 -9.40 4.37 21.16
CA GLY A 217 -10.20 3.35 20.49
C GLY A 217 -10.28 3.53 18.98
N PHE A 218 -10.84 2.50 18.35
CA PHE A 218 -11.20 2.51 16.92
C PHE A 218 -12.50 1.76 16.71
N GLU A 219 -13.38 2.31 15.88
CA GLU A 219 -14.61 1.65 15.46
C GLU A 219 -14.81 1.85 13.96
N THR A 220 -15.21 0.80 13.24
CA THR A 220 -15.52 0.89 11.80
C THR A 220 -16.72 0.02 11.44
N LEU A 221 -17.52 0.56 10.52
CA LEU A 221 -18.56 -0.17 9.80
C LEU A 221 -18.31 0.02 8.31
N ASN A 222 -18.31 -1.06 7.53
CA ASN A 222 -18.08 -0.99 6.09
C ASN A 222 -19.02 -1.92 5.32
N LEU A 223 -19.36 -1.50 4.09
CA LEU A 223 -20.16 -2.25 3.14
C LEU A 223 -19.52 -2.18 1.75
N LYS A 224 -19.38 -3.33 1.09
CA LYS A 224 -19.03 -3.45 -0.33
C LYS A 224 -20.09 -4.28 -1.02
N LEU A 225 -20.60 -3.77 -2.15
CA LEU A 225 -21.50 -4.47 -3.06
C LEU A 225 -20.87 -4.52 -4.43
N GLY A 226 -20.98 -5.65 -5.12
CA GLY A 226 -20.52 -5.85 -6.48
C GLY A 226 -21.47 -6.72 -7.28
N TYR A 227 -21.69 -6.35 -8.53
CA TYR A 227 -22.40 -7.17 -9.51
C TYR A 227 -21.58 -7.23 -10.79
N GLN A 228 -21.33 -8.43 -11.27
CA GLN A 228 -20.63 -8.68 -12.52
C GLN A 228 -21.52 -9.50 -13.45
N GLN A 229 -21.44 -9.21 -14.75
CA GLN A 229 -22.15 -9.94 -15.79
C GLN A 229 -21.31 -10.07 -17.06
N ASN A 230 -21.23 -11.29 -17.60
CA ASN A 230 -20.82 -11.55 -18.96
C ASN A 230 -22.02 -11.42 -19.87
N PHE A 231 -22.06 -10.40 -20.72
CA PHE A 231 -23.13 -10.20 -21.70
C PHE A 231 -22.94 -11.07 -22.93
N SER A 232 -21.71 -11.44 -23.22
CA SER A 232 -21.30 -12.40 -24.25
C SER A 232 -19.92 -12.98 -23.92
N GLU A 233 -19.40 -13.89 -24.74
CA GLU A 233 -18.04 -14.43 -24.61
C GLU A 233 -16.94 -13.35 -24.63
N ASN A 234 -17.21 -12.21 -25.28
CA ASN A 234 -16.23 -11.15 -25.49
C ASN A 234 -16.54 -9.85 -24.74
N PHE A 235 -17.68 -9.74 -24.07
CA PHE A 235 -18.11 -8.51 -23.43
C PHE A 235 -18.64 -8.75 -22.03
N SER A 236 -18.06 -8.08 -21.05
CA SER A 236 -18.43 -8.13 -19.63
C SER A 236 -18.57 -6.74 -19.03
N GLY A 237 -19.28 -6.68 -17.93
CA GLY A 237 -19.46 -5.46 -17.15
C GLY A 237 -19.47 -5.73 -15.66
N TYR A 238 -19.08 -4.75 -14.88
CA TYR A 238 -19.08 -4.75 -13.44
C TYR A 238 -19.62 -3.42 -12.92
N VAL A 239 -20.44 -3.48 -11.86
CA VAL A 239 -20.89 -2.32 -11.09
C VAL A 239 -20.54 -2.56 -9.63
N GLY A 240 -19.90 -1.59 -9.00
CA GLY A 240 -19.50 -1.63 -7.60
C GLY A 240 -20.06 -0.46 -6.80
N PHE A 241 -20.31 -0.72 -5.51
CA PHE A 241 -20.61 0.30 -4.51
C PHE A 241 -19.82 -0.03 -3.24
N SER A 242 -19.23 0.99 -2.61
CA SER A 242 -18.51 0.82 -1.35
C SER A 242 -18.71 2.02 -0.45
N THR A 243 -18.84 1.75 0.85
CA THR A 243 -18.89 2.79 1.87
C THR A 243 -18.25 2.27 3.15
N TYR A 244 -17.63 3.18 3.90
CA TYR A 244 -17.21 2.92 5.27
C TYR A 244 -17.29 4.18 6.12
N SER A 245 -17.47 3.97 7.41
CA SER A 245 -17.40 5.00 8.44
C SER A 245 -16.45 4.51 9.54
N ASN A 246 -15.41 5.28 9.81
CA ASN A 246 -14.40 5.02 10.82
C ASN A 246 -14.46 6.13 11.87
N GLU A 247 -14.37 5.73 13.15
CA GLU A 247 -14.17 6.64 14.27
C GLU A 247 -12.92 6.18 15.03
N TYR A 248 -12.03 7.10 15.38
CA TYR A 248 -10.82 6.82 16.12
C TYR A 248 -10.45 7.95 17.05
N ASP A 249 -10.02 7.58 18.24
CA ASP A 249 -9.52 8.52 19.22
C ASP A 249 -8.02 8.71 19.09
N TYR A 250 -7.53 9.92 19.34
CA TYR A 250 -6.11 10.21 19.34
C TYR A 250 -5.80 11.42 20.24
N ASP A 251 -4.54 11.56 20.64
CA ASP A 251 -4.10 12.71 21.40
C ASP A 251 -3.67 13.87 20.52
N ASN A 252 -4.17 15.03 20.85
CA ASN A 252 -3.62 16.25 20.33
C ASN A 252 -2.15 16.37 20.78
N SER A 253 -1.26 16.74 19.86
CA SER A 253 0.10 17.14 20.19
C SER A 253 0.05 18.50 20.89
N SER A 254 -0.40 18.54 22.14
CA SER A 254 -0.22 19.71 22.99
C SER A 254 1.28 19.87 23.16
N TYR A 255 1.81 20.91 22.59
CA TYR A 255 3.20 21.28 22.75
C TYR A 255 3.47 21.55 24.22
N GLY A 256 3.98 20.56 24.91
CA GLY A 256 4.78 20.80 26.09
C GLY A 256 6.05 21.53 25.64
N ASN A 257 5.93 22.81 25.31
CA ASN A 257 7.10 23.66 25.19
C ASN A 257 7.70 23.75 26.59
N PRO A 258 8.96 23.34 26.84
CA PRO A 258 9.57 23.38 28.16
C PRO A 258 9.59 24.77 28.82
N GLY A 259 9.03 25.78 28.19
CA GLY A 259 8.90 27.16 28.71
C GLY A 259 7.48 27.64 28.99
N TRP A 260 6.42 26.82 28.76
CA TRP A 260 5.02 27.24 28.84
C TRP A 260 4.16 26.40 29.79
N GLY A 261 4.72 26.03 30.94
CA GLY A 261 3.98 25.29 31.96
C GLY A 261 3.99 23.76 31.75
N THR A 262 3.76 23.02 32.82
CA THR A 262 3.60 21.56 32.79
C THR A 262 2.30 21.23 32.07
N VAL A 263 2.38 20.38 31.03
CA VAL A 263 1.19 19.79 30.42
C VAL A 263 0.67 18.73 31.39
N ASP A 264 -0.41 19.04 32.07
CA ASP A 264 -1.02 18.13 33.06
C ASP A 264 -1.87 17.04 32.39
N LYS A 265 -2.21 17.19 31.10
CA LYS A 265 -3.10 16.29 30.37
C LYS A 265 -3.01 16.52 28.85
N HIS A 266 -3.00 15.45 28.05
CA HIS A 266 -3.30 15.56 26.62
C HIS A 266 -4.80 15.73 26.39
N GLU A 267 -5.19 16.55 25.42
CA GLU A 267 -6.57 16.64 24.99
C GLU A 267 -6.86 15.49 24.03
N LYS A 268 -7.71 14.55 24.45
CA LYS A 268 -8.23 13.50 23.57
C LYS A 268 -9.12 14.13 22.51
N LYS A 269 -8.84 13.80 21.25
CA LYS A 269 -9.64 14.15 20.09
C LYS A 269 -10.24 12.91 19.45
N THR A 270 -11.28 13.10 18.69
CA THR A 270 -11.88 12.05 17.86
C THR A 270 -11.78 12.44 16.40
N GLY A 271 -11.16 11.58 15.59
CA GLY A 271 -11.18 11.65 14.14
C GLY A 271 -12.28 10.78 13.58
N GLU A 272 -12.99 11.28 12.57
CA GLU A 272 -13.95 10.49 11.83
C GLU A 272 -13.63 10.54 10.33
N VAL A 273 -13.72 9.40 9.66
CA VAL A 273 -13.54 9.27 8.21
C VAL A 273 -14.74 8.58 7.61
N GLU A 274 -15.43 9.26 6.72
CA GLU A 274 -16.54 8.70 5.95
C GLU A 274 -16.14 8.60 4.48
N TYR A 275 -16.43 7.49 3.86
CA TYR A 275 -16.20 7.26 2.44
C TYR A 275 -17.44 6.68 1.78
N VAL A 276 -17.75 7.19 0.60
CA VAL A 276 -18.72 6.59 -0.32
C VAL A 276 -18.16 6.59 -1.74
N GLY A 277 -18.32 5.48 -2.44
CA GLY A 277 -17.86 5.34 -3.83
C GLY A 277 -18.71 4.39 -4.64
N ALA A 278 -18.76 4.65 -5.93
CA ALA A 278 -19.38 3.80 -6.93
C ALA A 278 -18.49 3.70 -8.16
N ASP A 279 -18.44 2.54 -8.77
CA ASP A 279 -17.64 2.27 -9.95
C ASP A 279 -18.38 1.40 -10.97
N LEU A 280 -18.07 1.64 -12.23
CA LEU A 280 -18.51 0.88 -13.41
C LEU A 280 -17.29 0.49 -14.21
N SER A 281 -17.19 -0.76 -14.63
CA SER A 281 -16.21 -1.21 -15.61
C SER A 281 -16.92 -1.98 -16.73
N LEU A 282 -16.52 -1.69 -17.95
CA LEU A 282 -16.93 -2.42 -19.16
C LEU A 282 -15.69 -2.94 -19.85
N GLU A 283 -15.62 -4.22 -20.11
CA GLU A 283 -14.48 -4.87 -20.75
C GLU A 283 -14.95 -5.59 -22.02
N TYR A 284 -14.26 -5.31 -23.12
CA TYR A 284 -14.37 -6.05 -24.36
C TYR A 284 -13.03 -6.71 -24.66
N SER A 285 -13.01 -8.04 -24.81
CA SER A 285 -11.82 -8.81 -25.14
C SER A 285 -12.13 -9.81 -26.23
N LYS A 286 -11.47 -9.67 -27.37
CA LYS A 286 -11.63 -10.60 -28.51
C LYS A 286 -10.30 -10.83 -29.20
N ASN A 287 -9.85 -12.08 -29.24
CA ASN A 287 -8.59 -12.49 -29.84
C ASN A 287 -7.41 -11.66 -29.27
N VAL A 288 -6.85 -10.81 -30.13
CA VAL A 288 -5.65 -9.99 -29.86
C VAL A 288 -5.96 -8.59 -29.31
N TYR A 289 -7.24 -8.21 -29.19
CA TYR A 289 -7.66 -6.87 -28.77
C TYR A 289 -8.43 -6.90 -27.46
N THR A 290 -8.02 -6.04 -26.53
CA THR A 290 -8.75 -5.77 -25.28
C THR A 290 -8.99 -4.28 -25.13
N SER A 291 -10.21 -3.90 -24.72
CA SER A 291 -10.59 -2.54 -24.41
C SER A 291 -11.33 -2.51 -23.09
N GLU A 292 -10.94 -1.65 -22.18
CA GLU A 292 -11.58 -1.49 -20.86
C GLU A 292 -11.93 -0.02 -20.62
N LEU A 293 -13.19 0.24 -20.29
CA LEU A 293 -13.69 1.55 -19.83
C LEU A 293 -14.04 1.46 -18.37
N LYS A 294 -13.45 2.33 -17.54
CA LYS A 294 -13.78 2.48 -16.12
C LYS A 294 -14.31 3.88 -15.86
N LEU A 295 -15.42 3.96 -15.14
CA LEU A 295 -15.96 5.19 -14.58
C LEU A 295 -16.06 5.01 -13.07
N ALA A 296 -15.61 5.98 -12.30
CA ALA A 296 -15.71 5.90 -10.85
C ALA A 296 -15.93 7.28 -10.23
N TYR A 297 -16.76 7.31 -9.22
CA TYR A 297 -16.98 8.45 -8.33
C TYR A 297 -16.66 8.03 -6.90
N GLY A 298 -16.02 8.91 -6.15
CA GLY A 298 -15.78 8.73 -4.72
C GLY A 298 -15.78 10.07 -3.99
N GLN A 299 -16.25 10.04 -2.76
CA GLN A 299 -16.18 11.15 -1.82
C GLN A 299 -15.61 10.63 -0.50
N GLN A 300 -14.68 11.39 0.07
CA GLN A 300 -14.14 11.15 1.39
C GLN A 300 -14.27 12.42 2.23
N ASP A 301 -14.90 12.28 3.38
CA ASP A 301 -15.06 13.30 4.40
C ASP A 301 -14.21 12.95 5.63
N ASN A 302 -13.39 13.89 6.08
CA ASN A 302 -12.55 13.76 7.26
C ASN A 302 -12.92 14.84 8.26
N TYR A 303 -13.24 14.43 9.48
CA TYR A 303 -13.53 15.31 10.60
C TYR A 303 -12.47 15.14 11.68
N ASP A 304 -12.07 16.26 12.30
CA ASP A 304 -11.22 16.32 13.48
C ASP A 304 -11.99 17.06 14.58
N LEU A 305 -12.39 16.34 15.62
CA LEU A 305 -13.33 16.78 16.63
C LEU A 305 -12.63 16.86 17.99
N LYS A 306 -12.59 18.05 18.58
CA LYS A 306 -12.22 18.24 19.98
C LYS A 306 -13.37 17.82 20.91
N SER A 307 -13.06 17.61 22.17
CA SER A 307 -14.09 17.32 23.19
C SER A 307 -15.24 18.34 23.15
N GLY A 308 -16.47 17.82 23.01
CA GLY A 308 -17.69 18.63 22.91
C GLY A 308 -18.00 19.23 21.53
N GLN A 309 -17.17 18.99 20.52
CA GLN A 309 -17.48 19.33 19.13
C GLN A 309 -18.32 18.24 18.45
N SER A 310 -18.98 18.62 17.38
CA SER A 310 -19.71 17.72 16.46
C SER A 310 -19.22 17.95 15.04
N LYS A 311 -19.63 17.12 14.08
CA LYS A 311 -19.31 17.27 12.64
C LYS A 311 -19.65 18.66 12.07
N SER A 312 -20.62 19.36 12.65
CA SER A 312 -21.00 20.70 12.22
C SER A 312 -20.13 21.82 12.83
N THR A 313 -19.36 21.53 13.86
CA THR A 313 -18.56 22.52 14.61
C THR A 313 -17.07 22.23 14.66
N GLY A 314 -16.63 21.01 14.30
CA GLY A 314 -15.24 20.59 14.23
C GLY A 314 -14.60 20.88 12.87
N ASP A 315 -13.33 20.52 12.73
CA ASP A 315 -12.62 20.60 11.45
C ASP A 315 -13.23 19.64 10.46
N HIS A 316 -13.35 20.05 9.19
CA HIS A 316 -13.93 19.23 8.14
C HIS A 316 -13.22 19.45 6.80
N VAL A 317 -12.67 18.39 6.23
CA VAL A 317 -12.12 18.36 4.88
C VAL A 317 -12.83 17.27 4.07
N ALA A 318 -13.43 17.65 2.94
CA ALA A 318 -14.09 16.72 2.04
C ALA A 318 -13.56 16.86 0.61
N ILE A 319 -13.20 15.73 0.00
CA ILE A 319 -12.75 15.63 -1.38
C ILE A 319 -13.72 14.75 -2.16
N GLU A 320 -14.26 15.29 -3.25
CA GLU A 320 -14.98 14.56 -4.28
C GLU A 320 -14.04 14.29 -5.46
N GLN A 321 -14.11 13.08 -6.02
CA GLN A 321 -13.31 12.74 -7.19
C GLN A 321 -14.11 11.92 -8.19
N PHE A 322 -14.05 12.31 -9.45
CA PHE A 322 -14.54 11.53 -10.58
C PHE A 322 -13.39 11.12 -11.49
N ASN A 323 -13.38 9.86 -11.91
CA ASN A 323 -12.40 9.29 -12.82
C ASN A 323 -13.12 8.65 -14.02
N ALA A 324 -12.58 8.88 -15.21
CA ALA A 324 -12.92 8.11 -16.40
C ALA A 324 -11.61 7.63 -17.03
N ILE A 325 -11.49 6.34 -17.25
CA ILE A 325 -10.28 5.68 -17.73
C ILE A 325 -10.66 4.78 -18.89
N TRP A 326 -10.01 4.94 -20.04
CA TRP A 326 -10.20 4.08 -21.20
C TRP A 326 -8.86 3.51 -21.62
N LEU A 327 -8.72 2.18 -21.53
CA LEU A 327 -7.52 1.43 -21.83
C LEU A 327 -7.74 0.54 -23.03
N ASN A 328 -6.75 0.45 -23.89
CA ASN A 328 -6.78 -0.40 -25.07
C ASN A 328 -5.45 -1.13 -25.21
N SER A 329 -5.47 -2.41 -25.53
CA SER A 329 -4.28 -3.19 -25.88
C SER A 329 -4.53 -4.02 -27.13
N TYR A 330 -3.47 -4.20 -27.90
CA TYR A 330 -3.49 -4.96 -29.15
C TYR A 330 -2.19 -5.76 -29.29
N SER A 331 -2.29 -7.08 -29.39
CA SER A 331 -1.17 -7.96 -29.72
C SER A 331 -1.05 -8.04 -31.24
N ILE A 332 -0.04 -7.38 -31.81
CA ILE A 332 0.19 -7.33 -33.26
C ILE A 332 0.58 -8.72 -33.76
N ASN A 333 1.43 -9.40 -33.00
CA ASN A 333 1.83 -10.78 -33.17
C ASN A 333 2.29 -11.34 -31.80
N ASP A 334 2.85 -12.55 -31.78
CA ASP A 334 3.35 -13.18 -30.55
C ASP A 334 4.55 -12.46 -29.93
N GLU A 335 5.21 -11.57 -30.68
CA GLU A 335 6.41 -10.84 -30.25
C GLU A 335 6.11 -9.40 -29.83
N LEU A 336 5.12 -8.73 -30.45
CA LEU A 336 4.85 -7.30 -30.28
C LEU A 336 3.43 -7.03 -29.81
N SER A 337 3.33 -6.42 -28.63
CA SER A 337 2.09 -5.86 -28.11
C SER A 337 2.22 -4.36 -27.90
N ILE A 338 1.12 -3.64 -28.13
CA ILE A 338 1.01 -2.19 -27.91
C ILE A 338 -0.22 -1.91 -27.05
N GLY A 339 -0.15 -0.87 -26.26
CA GLY A 339 -1.26 -0.40 -25.43
C GLY A 339 -1.33 1.11 -25.41
N GLY A 340 -2.51 1.63 -25.09
CA GLY A 340 -2.74 3.05 -24.92
C GLY A 340 -3.86 3.32 -23.93
N GLY A 341 -3.77 4.46 -23.25
CA GLY A 341 -4.73 4.89 -22.26
C GLY A 341 -5.09 6.36 -22.37
N LEU A 342 -6.35 6.65 -22.08
CA LEU A 342 -6.86 7.99 -21.87
C LEU A 342 -7.47 8.06 -20.48
N ASP A 343 -7.00 9.00 -19.66
CA ASP A 343 -7.44 9.21 -18.28
C ASP A 343 -8.00 10.61 -18.13
N TYR A 344 -9.18 10.73 -17.55
CA TYR A 344 -9.73 11.99 -17.08
C TYR A 344 -9.97 11.90 -15.58
N ARG A 345 -9.46 12.87 -14.83
CA ARG A 345 -9.72 13.02 -13.40
C ARG A 345 -10.22 14.43 -13.11
N ASN A 346 -11.32 14.50 -12.36
CA ASN A 346 -11.84 15.73 -11.79
C ASN A 346 -11.83 15.58 -10.26
N GLU A 347 -11.11 16.43 -9.57
CA GLU A 347 -10.94 16.43 -8.12
C GLU A 347 -11.41 17.77 -7.57
N LYS A 348 -12.31 17.72 -6.59
CA LYS A 348 -12.93 18.91 -6.01
C LYS A 348 -12.80 18.89 -4.50
N LEU A 349 -12.28 19.97 -3.92
CA LEU A 349 -12.41 20.25 -2.51
C LEU A 349 -13.85 20.70 -2.24
N ALA A 350 -14.69 19.77 -1.80
CA ALA A 350 -16.11 20.00 -1.54
C ALA A 350 -16.34 20.78 -0.24
N LYS A 351 -15.48 20.53 0.77
CA LYS A 351 -15.42 21.24 2.04
C LYS A 351 -13.96 21.34 2.49
N GLY A 352 -13.59 22.49 3.03
CA GLY A 352 -12.29 22.71 3.66
C GLY A 352 -12.47 23.76 4.74
N TYR A 353 -12.64 23.32 5.98
CA TYR A 353 -12.95 24.17 7.11
C TYR A 353 -12.12 23.77 8.34
N LEU A 354 -11.45 24.73 8.96
CA LEU A 354 -10.85 24.60 10.28
C LEU A 354 -11.67 25.38 11.29
N ALA A 355 -12.08 24.71 12.36
CA ALA A 355 -12.83 25.30 13.46
C ALA A 355 -12.01 26.34 14.24
N PRO A 356 -12.64 27.24 14.98
CA PRO A 356 -11.94 28.16 15.87
C PRO A 356 -11.09 27.39 16.89
N SER A 357 -9.91 27.91 17.18
CA SER A 357 -9.00 27.34 18.17
C SER A 357 -8.34 28.46 19.00
N ASP A 358 -7.56 28.09 20.01
CA ASP A 358 -6.76 29.05 20.80
C ASP A 358 -5.74 29.82 19.95
N TRP A 359 -5.46 29.32 18.73
CA TRP A 359 -4.52 29.90 17.77
C TRP A 359 -5.18 30.81 16.73
N GLY A 360 -6.51 30.95 16.74
CA GLY A 360 -7.21 31.87 15.86
C GLY A 360 -8.67 31.52 15.54
N PRO A 361 -9.34 32.41 14.78
CA PRO A 361 -10.72 32.19 14.35
C PRO A 361 -10.82 31.05 13.33
N ALA A 362 -12.04 30.62 13.07
CA ALA A 362 -12.34 29.69 11.99
C ALA A 362 -11.75 30.15 10.65
N LYS A 363 -11.28 29.21 9.85
CA LYS A 363 -10.68 29.46 8.55
C LYS A 363 -11.17 28.44 7.51
N ASP A 364 -11.39 28.92 6.30
CA ASP A 364 -11.68 28.05 5.14
C ASP A 364 -10.43 27.86 4.28
N TYR A 365 -10.32 26.69 3.63
CA TYR A 365 -9.40 26.48 2.53
C TYR A 365 -9.87 27.30 1.32
N ASN A 366 -8.95 27.95 0.65
CA ASN A 366 -9.27 28.79 -0.50
C ASN A 366 -8.42 28.42 -1.74
N PRO A 367 -8.73 27.29 -2.41
CA PRO A 367 -7.96 26.86 -3.57
C PRO A 367 -8.19 27.74 -4.80
N GLU A 368 -7.10 28.09 -5.52
CA GLU A 368 -7.15 28.86 -6.75
C GLU A 368 -7.89 28.10 -7.87
N LYS A 369 -7.72 26.79 -7.92
CA LYS A 369 -8.37 25.88 -8.89
C LYS A 369 -9.22 24.85 -8.16
N ASN A 370 -10.53 25.01 -8.26
CA ASN A 370 -11.51 24.08 -7.72
C ASN A 370 -12.76 24.04 -8.63
N PRO A 371 -13.01 22.95 -9.37
CA PRO A 371 -12.27 21.69 -9.37
C PRO A 371 -10.91 21.75 -10.08
N ARG A 372 -10.03 20.84 -9.68
CA ARG A 372 -8.78 20.55 -10.36
C ARG A 372 -8.99 19.40 -11.34
N THR A 373 -8.60 19.58 -12.59
CA THR A 373 -8.75 18.58 -13.65
C THR A 373 -7.39 18.10 -14.15
N ASN A 374 -7.31 16.83 -14.50
CA ASN A 374 -6.14 16.23 -15.13
C ASN A 374 -6.59 15.34 -16.30
N ILE A 375 -5.96 15.51 -17.46
CA ILE A 375 -6.12 14.65 -18.64
C ILE A 375 -4.77 13.98 -18.88
N GLY A 376 -4.74 12.64 -18.91
CA GLY A 376 -3.54 11.87 -19.17
C GLY A 376 -3.70 11.04 -20.44
N ILE A 377 -2.70 11.09 -21.31
CA ILE A 377 -2.61 10.23 -22.51
C ILE A 377 -1.34 9.41 -22.39
N SER A 378 -1.44 8.08 -22.50
CA SER A 378 -0.31 7.17 -22.39
C SER A 378 -0.26 6.19 -23.55
N ALA A 379 0.96 5.76 -23.89
CA ALA A 379 1.23 4.67 -24.82
C ALA A 379 2.32 3.77 -24.25
N ILE A 380 2.22 2.47 -24.53
CA ILE A 380 3.20 1.44 -24.16
C ILE A 380 3.40 0.49 -25.34
N ALA A 381 4.61 0.01 -25.50
CA ALA A 381 4.95 -1.09 -26.41
C ALA A 381 5.84 -2.08 -25.69
N GLN A 382 5.61 -3.37 -25.91
CA GLN A 382 6.42 -4.47 -25.43
C GLN A 382 6.81 -5.36 -26.62
N TYR A 383 8.10 -5.66 -26.74
CA TYR A 383 8.65 -6.46 -27.83
C TYR A 383 9.53 -7.58 -27.30
N ALA A 384 9.14 -8.81 -27.56
CA ALA A 384 9.90 -10.02 -27.22
C ALA A 384 10.70 -10.50 -28.43
N LEU A 385 12.01 -10.66 -28.30
CA LEU A 385 12.91 -11.11 -29.35
C LEU A 385 13.87 -12.17 -28.82
N ASN A 386 13.63 -13.41 -29.09
CA ASN A 386 14.42 -14.56 -28.59
C ASN A 386 14.51 -14.53 -27.04
N ALA A 387 15.73 -14.30 -26.52
CA ALA A 387 16.00 -14.21 -25.07
C ALA A 387 15.78 -12.79 -24.50
N TRP A 388 15.38 -11.82 -25.30
CA TRP A 388 15.21 -10.42 -24.89
C TRP A 388 13.75 -10.01 -24.86
N THR A 389 13.40 -9.22 -23.88
CA THR A 389 12.12 -8.49 -23.81
C THR A 389 12.42 -7.00 -23.63
N PHE A 390 11.83 -6.15 -24.46
CA PHE A 390 11.95 -4.70 -24.38
C PHE A 390 10.60 -4.10 -24.07
N GLU A 391 10.59 -3.09 -23.21
CA GLU A 391 9.39 -2.30 -22.89
C GLU A 391 9.72 -0.82 -23.00
N ALA A 392 8.82 -0.05 -23.61
CA ALA A 392 8.90 1.40 -23.65
C ALA A 392 7.51 1.99 -23.40
N SER A 393 7.42 3.02 -22.59
CA SER A 393 6.18 3.73 -22.32
C SER A 393 6.42 5.23 -22.22
N VAL A 394 5.39 6.01 -22.60
CA VAL A 394 5.36 7.46 -22.51
C VAL A 394 3.96 7.94 -22.12
N ARG A 395 3.91 8.97 -21.31
CA ARG A 395 2.65 9.60 -20.89
C ARG A 395 2.82 11.10 -20.79
N ASN A 396 1.78 11.84 -21.21
CA ASN A 396 1.63 13.26 -20.94
C ASN A 396 0.39 13.49 -20.08
N ASP A 397 0.54 14.22 -18.99
CA ASP A 397 -0.53 14.66 -18.10
C ASP A 397 -0.68 16.18 -18.23
N GLU A 398 -1.85 16.64 -18.64
CA GLU A 398 -2.25 18.06 -18.65
C GLU A 398 -3.11 18.35 -17.42
N ASN A 399 -2.59 19.17 -16.51
CA ASN A 399 -3.26 19.58 -15.29
C ASN A 399 -3.59 21.08 -15.34
N ASN A 400 -4.84 21.45 -15.03
CA ASN A 400 -5.28 22.83 -15.12
C ASN A 400 -4.62 23.78 -14.08
N GLN A 401 -3.88 23.24 -13.09
CA GLN A 401 -3.14 24.01 -12.10
C GLN A 401 -1.62 23.96 -12.33
N PHE A 402 -1.07 22.81 -12.72
CA PHE A 402 0.36 22.60 -12.84
C PHE A 402 0.88 22.52 -14.28
N GLY A 403 -0.02 22.65 -15.29
CA GLY A 403 0.34 22.55 -16.70
C GLY A 403 0.64 21.11 -17.12
N ASN A 404 1.57 20.96 -18.08
CA ASN A 404 1.91 19.69 -18.70
C ASN A 404 3.11 19.05 -18.01
N ASN A 405 3.01 17.73 -17.75
CA ASN A 405 4.13 16.92 -17.31
C ASN A 405 4.23 15.66 -18.18
N THR A 406 5.42 15.40 -18.75
CA THR A 406 5.66 14.23 -19.59
C THR A 406 6.60 13.27 -18.86
N THR A 407 6.16 12.03 -18.71
CA THR A 407 6.95 10.95 -18.12
C THR A 407 7.16 9.83 -19.14
N TRP A 408 8.28 9.11 -19.00
CA TRP A 408 8.63 7.99 -19.85
C TRP A 408 9.41 6.93 -19.07
N GLN A 409 9.38 5.71 -19.61
CA GLN A 409 10.17 4.60 -19.07
C GLN A 409 10.60 3.67 -20.20
N THR A 410 11.78 3.10 -20.05
CA THR A 410 12.26 1.99 -20.87
C THR A 410 12.77 0.88 -19.98
N ALA A 411 12.58 -0.36 -20.40
CA ALA A 411 13.13 -1.53 -19.73
C ALA A 411 13.59 -2.56 -20.74
N ALA A 412 14.58 -3.37 -20.36
CA ALA A 412 15.08 -4.51 -21.12
C ALA A 412 15.31 -5.68 -20.18
N GLY A 413 14.68 -6.80 -20.47
CA GLY A 413 14.89 -8.10 -19.83
C GLY A 413 15.71 -9.01 -20.73
N TRP A 414 16.66 -9.72 -20.16
CA TRP A 414 17.48 -10.71 -20.85
C TRP A 414 17.47 -12.04 -20.09
N LYS A 415 16.89 -13.05 -20.71
CA LYS A 415 16.97 -14.44 -20.23
C LYS A 415 18.39 -14.96 -20.47
N VAL A 416 19.24 -14.78 -19.45
CA VAL A 416 20.68 -15.12 -19.50
C VAL A 416 20.87 -16.63 -19.64
N TYR A 417 20.02 -17.38 -18.96
CA TYR A 417 19.94 -18.82 -18.95
C TYR A 417 18.51 -19.23 -18.60
N GLU A 418 18.13 -20.48 -18.82
CA GLU A 418 16.83 -21.01 -18.42
C GLU A 418 16.63 -20.82 -16.91
N GLY A 419 15.53 -20.15 -16.52
CA GLY A 419 15.23 -19.80 -15.13
C GLY A 419 16.01 -18.59 -14.57
N TYR A 420 16.82 -17.86 -15.37
CA TYR A 420 17.58 -16.69 -14.91
C TYR A 420 17.35 -15.49 -15.83
N GLU A 421 16.95 -14.37 -15.28
CA GLU A 421 16.68 -13.14 -16.02
C GLU A 421 17.39 -11.93 -15.41
N LEU A 422 18.04 -11.15 -16.26
CA LEU A 422 18.62 -9.85 -15.94
C LEU A 422 17.71 -8.76 -16.51
N THR A 423 17.22 -7.84 -15.66
CA THR A 423 16.36 -6.73 -16.07
C THR A 423 17.01 -5.40 -15.73
N LEU A 424 17.08 -4.49 -16.72
CA LEU A 424 17.48 -3.10 -16.53
C LEU A 424 16.28 -2.21 -16.89
N SER A 425 15.98 -1.26 -16.02
CA SER A 425 14.96 -0.23 -16.29
C SER A 425 15.46 1.18 -15.95
N HIS A 426 14.96 2.16 -16.71
CA HIS A 426 15.17 3.57 -16.43
C HIS A 426 13.93 4.37 -16.83
N GLY A 427 13.52 5.32 -15.97
CA GLY A 427 12.33 6.12 -16.22
C GLY A 427 12.19 7.32 -15.31
N THR A 428 11.20 8.16 -15.63
CA THR A 428 10.85 9.37 -14.89
C THR A 428 9.49 9.23 -14.24
N ALA A 429 9.29 9.94 -13.14
CA ALA A 429 7.99 10.05 -12.49
C ALA A 429 7.81 11.44 -11.87
N PHE A 430 6.58 11.78 -11.48
CA PHE A 430 6.27 13.04 -10.84
C PHE A 430 5.13 12.89 -9.82
N ARG A 431 5.02 13.85 -8.91
CA ARG A 431 3.88 14.01 -8.00
C ARG A 431 3.44 15.46 -7.93
N ALA A 432 2.19 15.73 -8.26
CA ALA A 432 1.58 17.04 -8.07
C ALA A 432 1.21 17.25 -6.58
N PRO A 433 1.41 18.47 -6.01
CA PRO A 433 0.95 18.79 -4.66
C PRO A 433 -0.56 18.60 -4.50
N SER A 434 -1.00 18.11 -3.34
CA SER A 434 -2.43 17.97 -3.00
C SER A 434 -3.06 19.31 -2.61
N PHE A 435 -4.40 19.35 -2.45
CA PHE A 435 -5.07 20.54 -1.91
C PHE A 435 -4.58 20.90 -0.51
N VAL A 436 -4.31 19.89 0.30
CA VAL A 436 -3.82 20.09 1.68
C VAL A 436 -2.38 20.62 1.67
N ASP A 437 -1.51 20.12 0.78
CA ASP A 437 -0.14 20.65 0.66
C ASP A 437 -0.13 22.14 0.31
N LEU A 438 -1.07 22.60 -0.51
CA LEU A 438 -1.11 23.96 -1.06
C LEU A 438 -1.88 24.96 -0.19
N TYR A 439 -3.00 24.52 0.40
CA TYR A 439 -4.02 25.45 0.91
C TYR A 439 -4.41 25.18 2.37
N TYR A 440 -3.57 24.44 3.13
CA TYR A 440 -3.84 24.26 4.56
C TYR A 440 -3.87 25.61 5.27
N PRO A 441 -5.00 26.03 5.90
CA PRO A 441 -5.20 27.37 6.39
C PRO A 441 -4.18 27.79 7.46
N GLY A 442 -3.51 28.93 7.21
CA GLY A 442 -2.43 29.47 8.05
C GLY A 442 -1.04 28.95 7.67
N TYR A 443 -0.97 28.03 6.71
CA TYR A 443 0.26 27.45 6.17
C TYR A 443 0.17 27.31 4.65
N GLU A 444 -0.55 28.21 4.00
CA GLU A 444 -0.81 28.20 2.56
C GLU A 444 0.50 28.37 1.78
N MET A 445 0.78 27.42 0.88
CA MET A 445 1.95 27.42 -0.01
C MET A 445 1.52 27.20 -1.46
N PRO A 446 0.80 28.17 -2.09
CA PRO A 446 0.18 27.99 -3.40
C PRO A 446 1.18 27.83 -4.56
N ASN A 447 2.45 28.21 -4.34
CA ASN A 447 3.52 28.17 -5.33
C ASN A 447 4.36 26.88 -5.31
N LEU A 448 3.93 25.84 -4.59
CA LEU A 448 4.63 24.55 -4.61
C LEU A 448 4.66 23.98 -6.04
N LYS A 449 5.82 23.45 -6.40
CA LYS A 449 6.05 22.76 -7.66
C LYS A 449 5.81 21.26 -7.50
N PRO A 450 5.46 20.54 -8.57
CA PRO A 450 5.50 19.09 -8.57
C PRO A 450 6.89 18.55 -8.20
N GLU A 451 6.90 17.43 -7.46
CA GLU A 451 8.09 16.61 -7.30
C GLU A 451 8.36 15.88 -8.62
N GLU A 452 9.62 15.77 -9.00
CA GLU A 452 10.05 15.02 -10.18
C GLU A 452 11.10 14.00 -9.78
N SER A 453 11.12 12.84 -10.44
CA SER A 453 12.11 11.82 -10.15
C SER A 453 12.65 11.13 -11.38
N LYS A 454 13.89 10.63 -11.25
CA LYS A 454 14.58 9.72 -12.18
C LYS A 454 14.95 8.47 -11.43
N ASN A 455 14.53 7.32 -11.94
CA ASN A 455 14.75 6.02 -11.33
C ASN A 455 15.50 5.10 -12.28
N THR A 456 16.51 4.40 -11.75
CA THR A 456 17.28 3.37 -12.48
C THR A 456 17.32 2.12 -11.63
N GLU A 457 17.00 0.97 -12.22
CA GLU A 457 16.99 -0.33 -11.54
C GLU A 457 17.70 -1.39 -12.37
N LEU A 458 18.46 -2.24 -11.68
CA LEU A 458 19.06 -3.45 -12.24
C LEU A 458 18.70 -4.62 -11.35
N SER A 459 18.03 -5.61 -11.89
CA SER A 459 17.58 -6.81 -11.18
C SER A 459 18.13 -8.06 -11.84
N LEU A 460 18.54 -9.01 -11.02
CA LEU A 460 18.83 -10.39 -11.44
C LEU A 460 17.91 -11.32 -10.65
N SER A 461 17.09 -12.08 -11.35
CA SER A 461 16.22 -13.10 -10.78
C SER A 461 16.64 -14.50 -11.24
N GLY A 462 16.37 -15.49 -10.40
CA GLY A 462 16.68 -16.87 -10.69
C GLY A 462 15.71 -17.82 -10.01
N VAL A 463 15.37 -18.90 -10.72
CA VAL A 463 14.58 -20.03 -10.22
C VAL A 463 15.48 -21.27 -10.22
N ALA A 464 15.68 -21.86 -9.04
CA ALA A 464 16.53 -23.02 -8.87
C ALA A 464 15.83 -24.09 -8.00
N SER A 465 15.20 -25.06 -8.64
CA SER A 465 14.42 -26.12 -7.96
C SER A 465 13.28 -25.51 -7.12
N ILE A 466 13.40 -25.55 -5.79
CA ILE A 466 12.42 -25.06 -4.82
C ILE A 466 12.71 -23.63 -4.34
N VAL A 467 13.70 -22.96 -4.92
CA VAL A 467 14.15 -21.63 -4.51
C VAL A 467 13.97 -20.63 -5.63
N ASP A 468 13.17 -19.61 -5.40
CA ASP A 468 13.07 -18.42 -6.24
C ASP A 468 13.77 -17.26 -5.53
N TRP A 469 14.60 -16.52 -6.26
CA TRP A 469 15.32 -15.41 -5.68
C TRP A 469 15.45 -14.25 -6.65
N THR A 470 15.52 -13.04 -6.08
CA THR A 470 15.77 -11.80 -6.84
C THR A 470 16.70 -10.89 -6.05
N VAL A 471 17.69 -10.35 -6.73
CA VAL A 471 18.53 -9.26 -6.23
C VAL A 471 18.30 -8.04 -7.08
N THR A 472 17.92 -6.91 -6.46
CA THR A 472 17.67 -5.64 -7.16
C THR A 472 18.54 -4.54 -6.58
N GLY A 473 19.34 -3.87 -7.41
CA GLY A 473 19.96 -2.60 -7.11
C GLY A 473 19.15 -1.46 -7.70
N TYR A 474 18.95 -0.37 -6.96
CA TYR A 474 18.18 0.77 -7.44
C TYR A 474 18.81 2.11 -7.05
N TYR A 475 18.56 3.12 -7.88
CA TYR A 475 18.96 4.52 -7.65
C TYR A 475 17.82 5.44 -8.08
N ASN A 476 17.29 6.22 -7.13
CA ASN A 476 16.22 7.18 -7.32
C ASN A 476 16.68 8.59 -6.91
N GLN A 477 16.62 9.53 -7.84
CA GLN A 477 16.86 10.96 -7.61
C GLN A 477 15.49 11.67 -7.64
N ILE A 478 15.22 12.48 -6.61
CA ILE A 478 13.97 13.22 -6.47
C ILE A 478 14.30 14.70 -6.35
N GLU A 479 13.82 15.49 -7.30
CA GLU A 479 13.92 16.96 -7.32
C GLU A 479 12.63 17.58 -6.76
N ASN A 480 12.73 18.75 -6.13
CA ASN A 480 11.58 19.48 -5.54
C ASN A 480 10.76 18.66 -4.53
N MET A 481 11.38 17.74 -3.80
CA MET A 481 10.68 16.87 -2.83
C MET A 481 9.88 17.73 -1.83
N LEU A 482 8.63 17.34 -1.60
CA LEU A 482 7.72 18.02 -0.68
C LEU A 482 7.89 17.48 0.74
N ILE A 483 8.29 18.36 1.65
CA ILE A 483 8.37 18.05 3.08
C ILE A 483 7.78 19.17 3.91
N TRP A 484 7.21 18.81 5.06
CA TRP A 484 6.78 19.79 6.04
C TRP A 484 8.00 20.31 6.81
N LYS A 485 8.25 21.62 6.76
CA LYS A 485 9.39 22.25 7.45
C LYS A 485 8.99 23.64 7.99
N GLY A 486 9.09 23.83 9.30
CA GLY A 486 8.79 25.10 9.92
C GLY A 486 7.36 25.58 9.68
N ALA A 487 7.20 26.59 8.84
CA ALA A 487 5.94 27.29 8.62
C ALA A 487 5.05 26.67 7.52
N GLY A 488 5.28 25.42 7.09
CA GLY A 488 4.42 24.79 6.09
C GLY A 488 5.13 23.79 5.18
N MET A 489 4.42 23.33 4.16
CA MET A 489 4.95 22.45 3.13
C MET A 489 5.95 23.21 2.24
N GLN A 490 7.08 22.62 1.95
CA GLN A 490 8.13 23.23 1.13
C GLN A 490 8.69 22.24 0.12
N ASN A 491 9.07 22.74 -1.05
CA ASN A 491 9.94 22.00 -1.93
C ASN A 491 11.37 22.10 -1.38
N ILE A 492 11.97 20.96 -1.00
CA ILE A 492 13.42 20.86 -0.76
C ILE A 492 14.14 20.65 -2.10
N GLY A 493 15.43 20.90 -2.13
CA GLY A 493 16.21 20.84 -3.37
C GLY A 493 16.21 19.45 -3.99
N GLU A 494 16.95 18.52 -3.41
CA GLU A 494 17.18 17.19 -3.96
C GLU A 494 17.20 16.13 -2.86
N ALA A 495 16.64 14.96 -3.14
CA ALA A 495 16.83 13.75 -2.35
C ALA A 495 17.36 12.62 -3.23
N GLU A 496 18.30 11.84 -2.68
CA GLU A 496 18.82 10.64 -3.31
C GLU A 496 18.50 9.41 -2.47
N ILE A 497 18.03 8.35 -3.13
CA ILE A 497 17.81 7.06 -2.47
C ILE A 497 18.43 5.98 -3.34
N LYS A 498 19.43 5.30 -2.79
CA LYS A 498 20.06 4.14 -3.43
C LYS A 498 20.04 2.96 -2.49
N GLY A 499 19.87 1.78 -3.04
CA GLY A 499 19.80 0.57 -2.21
C GLY A 499 19.93 -0.71 -3.00
N ILE A 500 19.96 -1.78 -2.23
CA ILE A 500 19.96 -3.16 -2.71
C ILE A 500 18.94 -3.97 -1.91
N GLU A 501 18.18 -4.80 -2.62
CA GLU A 501 17.17 -5.70 -2.08
C GLU A 501 17.53 -7.13 -2.43
N LEU A 502 17.29 -8.06 -1.51
CA LEU A 502 17.32 -9.50 -1.74
C LEU A 502 15.98 -10.08 -1.32
N GLU A 503 15.37 -10.82 -2.21
CA GLU A 503 14.17 -11.61 -2.00
C GLU A 503 14.49 -13.07 -2.25
N VAL A 504 14.07 -13.95 -1.33
CA VAL A 504 14.20 -15.41 -1.49
C VAL A 504 12.90 -16.05 -1.05
N LYS A 505 12.31 -16.83 -1.94
CA LYS A 505 11.19 -17.71 -1.65
C LYS A 505 11.67 -19.15 -1.71
N LEU A 506 11.30 -19.93 -0.73
CA LEU A 506 11.66 -21.32 -0.62
C LEU A 506 10.40 -22.12 -0.28
N ASP A 507 9.94 -22.93 -1.20
CA ASP A 507 8.78 -23.77 -1.01
C ASP A 507 9.19 -25.23 -0.91
N THR A 508 8.85 -25.83 0.23
CA THR A 508 8.95 -27.27 0.46
C THR A 508 7.54 -27.85 0.50
N ASP A 509 7.41 -29.17 0.50
CA ASP A 509 6.09 -29.84 0.56
C ASP A 509 5.23 -29.43 1.78
N ILE A 510 5.86 -28.97 2.86
CA ILE A 510 5.20 -28.67 4.14
C ILE A 510 5.29 -27.21 4.52
N VAL A 511 6.43 -26.54 4.23
CA VAL A 511 6.72 -25.18 4.73
C VAL A 511 7.11 -24.29 3.56
N SER A 512 6.43 -23.16 3.41
CA SER A 512 6.86 -22.05 2.57
C SER A 512 7.59 -21.00 3.38
N HIS A 513 8.67 -20.46 2.84
CA HIS A 513 9.47 -19.40 3.45
C HIS A 513 9.63 -18.24 2.48
N GLU A 514 9.51 -17.03 3.00
CA GLU A 514 9.84 -15.80 2.29
C GLU A 514 10.83 -14.97 3.13
N PHE A 515 11.98 -14.66 2.56
CA PHE A 515 13.01 -13.84 3.17
C PHE A 515 13.19 -12.57 2.36
N TYR A 516 13.21 -11.42 3.06
CA TYR A 516 13.44 -10.12 2.48
C TYR A 516 14.52 -9.39 3.26
N LEU A 517 15.55 -8.94 2.56
CA LEU A 517 16.61 -8.12 3.12
C LEU A 517 16.72 -6.85 2.29
N ASP A 518 16.79 -5.69 2.93
CA ASP A 518 17.01 -4.42 2.27
C ASP A 518 18.10 -3.61 2.97
N TYR A 519 18.96 -3.01 2.16
CA TYR A 519 19.90 -1.97 2.56
C TYR A 519 19.71 -0.77 1.65
N LYS A 520 19.51 0.42 2.24
CA LYS A 520 19.35 1.65 1.50
C LYS A 520 20.02 2.84 2.19
N ASP A 521 20.35 3.85 1.40
CA ASP A 521 20.87 5.12 1.86
C ASP A 521 19.93 6.25 1.38
N PRO A 522 18.93 6.62 2.18
CA PRO A 522 17.97 7.68 1.85
C PRO A 522 18.50 9.03 2.36
N VAL A 523 18.90 9.89 1.45
CA VAL A 523 19.64 11.13 1.76
C VAL A 523 18.88 12.36 1.27
N ASP A 524 18.75 13.36 2.13
CA ASP A 524 18.38 14.74 1.80
C ASP A 524 19.65 15.50 1.40
N LYS A 525 19.72 15.96 0.14
CA LYS A 525 20.84 16.71 -0.46
C LYS A 525 20.62 18.22 -0.45
N SER A 526 19.53 18.71 0.11
CA SER A 526 19.15 20.14 0.06
C SER A 526 19.95 21.02 1.01
N GLY A 527 20.69 20.46 1.96
CA GLY A 527 21.50 21.19 2.94
C GLY A 527 22.97 21.37 2.52
N ALA A 528 23.75 22.07 3.36
CA ALA A 528 25.21 22.14 3.20
C ALA A 528 25.90 20.80 3.50
N GLU A 529 25.26 19.95 4.28
CA GLU A 529 25.68 18.58 4.59
C GLU A 529 24.53 17.63 4.28
N ASP A 530 24.88 16.45 3.81
CA ASP A 530 23.95 15.37 3.56
C ASP A 530 23.34 14.85 4.85
N THR A 531 22.00 14.77 4.93
CA THR A 531 21.31 14.23 6.09
C THR A 531 20.40 13.06 5.70
N GLN A 532 20.20 12.13 6.64
CA GLN A 532 19.27 11.01 6.39
C GLN A 532 17.83 11.53 6.38
N LEU A 533 17.05 11.13 5.38
CA LEU A 533 15.60 11.39 5.34
C LEU A 533 14.91 10.85 6.61
N ALA A 534 14.04 11.67 7.21
CA ALA A 534 13.40 11.38 8.49
C ALA A 534 12.58 10.07 8.44
N TYR A 535 12.60 9.29 9.53
CA TYR A 535 11.86 8.04 9.75
C TYR A 535 12.21 6.86 8.83
N ARG A 536 13.21 6.96 7.95
CA ARG A 536 13.67 5.87 7.09
C ARG A 536 14.85 5.15 7.74
N SER A 537 14.80 3.83 7.80
CA SER A 537 15.93 3.03 8.23
C SER A 537 16.85 2.69 7.04
N LYS A 538 18.14 2.48 7.33
CA LYS A 538 19.08 2.00 6.30
C LYS A 538 19.05 0.49 6.12
N ARG A 539 18.44 -0.26 7.04
CA ARG A 539 18.47 -1.73 7.06
C ARG A 539 17.13 -2.29 7.48
N GLY A 540 16.64 -3.25 6.72
CA GLY A 540 15.44 -4.01 7.02
C GLY A 540 15.67 -5.50 6.79
N ALA A 541 14.97 -6.33 7.56
CA ALA A 541 14.91 -7.76 7.33
C ALA A 541 13.52 -8.29 7.71
N LYS A 542 12.97 -9.18 6.88
CA LYS A 542 11.69 -9.83 7.13
C LYS A 542 11.81 -11.31 6.81
N TRP A 543 11.07 -12.10 7.55
CA TRP A 543 10.90 -13.51 7.27
C TRP A 543 9.47 -13.93 7.60
N ASN A 544 8.81 -14.50 6.63
CA ASN A 544 7.50 -15.11 6.77
C ASN A 544 7.66 -16.61 6.52
N ALA A 545 7.08 -17.44 7.38
CA ALA A 545 7.05 -18.88 7.19
C ALA A 545 5.65 -19.42 7.49
N TYR A 546 5.17 -20.30 6.63
CA TYR A 546 3.87 -20.95 6.80
C TYR A 546 4.02 -22.44 6.58
N ALA A 547 3.47 -23.21 7.52
CA ALA A 547 3.44 -24.67 7.45
C ALA A 547 2.00 -25.16 7.46
N THR A 548 1.65 -26.00 6.48
CA THR A 548 0.31 -26.62 6.42
C THR A 548 0.48 -28.14 6.51
N PHE A 549 -0.16 -28.75 7.51
CA PHE A 549 -0.16 -30.20 7.73
C PHE A 549 -1.50 -30.62 8.35
N ASP A 550 -2.10 -31.64 7.77
CA ASP A 550 -3.43 -32.11 8.15
C ASP A 550 -4.46 -30.95 8.17
N GLN A 551 -5.02 -30.66 9.33
CA GLN A 551 -6.01 -29.62 9.58
C GLN A 551 -5.40 -28.31 10.09
N TRP A 552 -4.08 -28.24 10.25
CA TRP A 552 -3.38 -27.09 10.82
C TRP A 552 -2.65 -26.28 9.74
N THR A 553 -2.79 -24.96 9.85
CA THR A 553 -1.89 -24.01 9.19
C THR A 553 -1.26 -23.15 10.27
N LEU A 554 0.07 -23.19 10.37
CA LEU A 554 0.85 -22.40 11.32
C LEU A 554 1.64 -21.34 10.59
N GLY A 555 1.70 -20.13 11.13
CA GLY A 555 2.46 -19.01 10.59
C GLY A 555 3.44 -18.43 11.60
N SER A 556 4.61 -18.02 11.13
CA SER A 556 5.60 -17.25 11.87
C SER A 556 6.06 -16.08 11.03
N GLN A 557 6.07 -14.89 11.61
CA GLN A 557 6.54 -13.68 10.96
C GLN A 557 7.59 -13.00 11.83
N TYR A 558 8.71 -12.66 11.22
CA TYR A 558 9.79 -11.88 11.83
C TYR A 558 9.99 -10.58 11.07
N LEU A 559 10.10 -9.49 11.81
CA LEU A 559 10.44 -8.18 11.29
C LEU A 559 11.62 -7.61 12.09
N TYR A 560 12.65 -7.19 11.39
CA TYR A 560 13.70 -6.30 11.92
C TYR A 560 13.65 -4.96 11.18
N GLN A 561 13.62 -3.88 11.93
CA GLN A 561 13.77 -2.52 11.41
C GLN A 561 14.96 -1.84 12.08
N GLY A 562 15.87 -1.31 11.26
CA GLY A 562 17.06 -0.61 11.70
C GLY A 562 16.73 0.72 12.39
N GLU A 563 17.73 1.38 12.92
CA GLU A 563 17.58 2.70 13.53
C GLU A 563 17.12 3.75 12.50
N ARG A 564 16.36 4.71 12.99
CA ARG A 564 15.80 5.82 12.21
C ARG A 564 16.04 7.13 12.96
N PHE A 565 15.91 8.23 12.24
CA PHE A 565 16.10 9.56 12.80
C PHE A 565 14.94 10.48 12.45
N ASN A 566 14.62 11.41 13.34
CA ASN A 566 13.80 12.57 13.05
C ASN A 566 14.55 13.81 13.51
N GLY A 567 15.23 14.49 12.59
CA GLY A 567 16.23 15.48 12.92
C GLY A 567 17.35 14.84 13.78
N SER A 568 17.62 15.38 14.96
CA SER A 568 18.58 14.84 15.93
C SER A 568 18.04 13.70 16.80
N THR A 569 16.73 13.45 16.78
CA THR A 569 16.11 12.41 17.62
C THR A 569 16.33 11.05 16.98
N ARG A 570 17.00 10.17 17.71
CA ARG A 570 17.24 8.79 17.30
C ARG A 570 16.12 7.87 17.81
N LEU A 571 15.55 7.10 16.88
CA LEU A 571 14.64 5.99 17.16
C LEU A 571 15.40 4.67 17.04
N PRO A 572 15.55 3.89 18.13
CA PRO A 572 16.31 2.65 18.12
C PRO A 572 15.75 1.60 17.16
N SER A 573 16.62 0.68 16.74
CA SER A 573 16.20 -0.52 16.01
C SER A 573 15.35 -1.46 16.88
N TYR A 574 14.46 -2.22 16.24
CA TYR A 574 13.65 -3.22 16.93
C TYR A 574 13.43 -4.47 16.08
N SER A 575 13.05 -5.56 16.75
CA SER A 575 12.61 -6.81 16.13
C SER A 575 11.29 -7.24 16.72
N LEU A 576 10.42 -7.77 15.89
CA LEU A 576 9.10 -8.29 16.27
C LEU A 576 8.92 -9.72 15.77
N TRP A 577 8.20 -10.51 16.53
CA TRP A 577 7.75 -11.84 16.17
C TRP A 577 6.24 -11.92 16.32
N ASN A 578 5.57 -12.41 15.29
CA ASN A 578 4.16 -12.74 15.33
C ASN A 578 3.97 -14.22 14.98
N PHE A 579 2.95 -14.84 15.56
CA PHE A 579 2.58 -16.22 15.29
C PHE A 579 1.10 -16.30 14.97
N THR A 580 0.74 -17.15 14.01
CA THR A 580 -0.64 -17.46 13.66
C THR A 580 -0.85 -18.97 13.68
N ALA A 581 -2.05 -19.40 14.03
CA ALA A 581 -2.48 -20.78 13.94
C ALA A 581 -3.92 -20.80 13.44
N SER A 582 -4.21 -21.64 12.46
CA SER A 582 -5.55 -21.93 11.97
C SER A 582 -5.79 -23.43 12.04
N TYR A 583 -6.97 -23.83 12.52
CA TYR A 583 -7.40 -25.22 12.61
C TYR A 583 -8.71 -25.40 11.86
N ALA A 584 -8.69 -26.19 10.78
CA ALA A 584 -9.87 -26.59 10.04
C ALA A 584 -10.63 -27.68 10.80
N VAL A 585 -11.65 -27.28 11.57
CA VAL A 585 -12.48 -28.23 12.33
C VAL A 585 -13.19 -29.21 11.39
N ASN A 586 -13.66 -28.70 10.26
CA ASN A 586 -14.24 -29.45 9.15
C ASN A 586 -14.27 -28.55 7.89
N SER A 587 -14.93 -28.98 6.81
CA SER A 587 -15.03 -28.21 5.56
C SER A 587 -15.70 -26.84 5.70
N SER A 588 -16.50 -26.62 6.74
CA SER A 588 -17.26 -25.37 6.96
C SER A 588 -16.71 -24.49 8.07
N TRP A 589 -15.94 -25.03 9.03
CA TRP A 589 -15.52 -24.28 10.20
C TRP A 589 -13.99 -24.23 10.34
N ASP A 590 -13.45 -23.01 10.49
CA ASP A 590 -12.08 -22.76 10.89
C ASP A 590 -12.05 -22.00 12.22
N ILE A 591 -11.07 -22.32 13.06
CA ILE A 591 -10.74 -21.57 14.29
C ILE A 591 -9.34 -20.98 14.08
N ASN A 592 -9.21 -19.68 14.30
CA ASN A 592 -7.96 -18.97 14.09
C ASN A 592 -7.48 -18.32 15.39
N ALA A 593 -6.18 -18.29 15.59
CA ALA A 593 -5.52 -17.62 16.70
C ALA A 593 -4.28 -16.87 16.23
N LYS A 594 -4.12 -15.62 16.66
CA LYS A 594 -2.99 -14.74 16.37
C LYS A 594 -2.35 -14.26 17.64
N LEU A 595 -1.03 -14.26 17.69
CA LEU A 595 -0.22 -13.66 18.74
C LEU A 595 0.72 -12.64 18.10
N SER A 596 0.46 -11.36 18.30
CA SER A 596 1.28 -10.27 17.79
C SER A 596 2.25 -9.76 18.84
N ASN A 597 3.45 -9.33 18.42
CA ASN A 597 4.53 -8.91 19.33
C ASN A 597 4.73 -9.93 20.46
N ALA A 598 4.93 -11.20 20.10
CA ALA A 598 4.89 -12.34 21.01
C ALA A 598 5.86 -12.22 22.20
N PHE A 599 6.97 -11.51 22.04
CA PHE A 599 7.99 -11.30 23.08
C PHE A 599 7.83 -9.98 23.84
N ASP A 600 6.68 -9.30 23.67
CA ASP A 600 6.33 -8.06 24.38
C ASP A 600 7.40 -6.98 24.25
N LYS A 601 7.94 -6.80 23.03
CA LYS A 601 8.96 -5.81 22.75
C LYS A 601 8.37 -4.41 22.86
N ASN A 602 8.95 -3.56 23.69
CA ASN A 602 8.68 -2.14 23.71
C ASN A 602 9.51 -1.46 22.61
N TYR A 603 8.85 -0.68 21.75
CA TYR A 603 9.46 0.03 20.63
C TYR A 603 8.63 1.27 20.25
N GLU A 604 9.21 2.18 19.49
CA GLU A 604 8.51 3.36 18.95
C GLU A 604 8.67 3.41 17.44
N MET A 605 7.62 3.80 16.74
CA MET A 605 7.65 4.10 15.31
C MET A 605 7.72 5.60 15.06
N TYR A 606 7.08 6.39 15.90
CA TYR A 606 7.24 7.84 16.03
C TYR A 606 7.65 8.16 17.47
N SER A 607 8.51 9.16 17.64
CA SER A 607 9.03 9.56 18.95
C SER A 607 7.90 10.00 19.89
N GLY A 608 7.85 9.41 21.10
CA GLY A 608 6.86 9.72 22.13
C GLY A 608 5.49 9.06 21.90
N TYR A 609 5.36 8.17 20.92
CA TYR A 609 4.14 7.38 20.71
C TYR A 609 4.38 5.93 21.06
N ALA A 610 3.57 5.41 21.97
CA ALA A 610 3.57 4.03 22.36
C ALA A 610 3.06 3.13 21.22
N THR A 611 3.59 1.93 21.13
CA THR A 611 3.12 0.89 20.23
C THR A 611 2.47 -0.26 21.02
N PRO A 612 1.62 -1.07 20.38
CA PRO A 612 1.01 -2.20 21.09
C PRO A 612 2.07 -3.14 21.66
N GLY A 613 1.93 -3.51 22.94
CA GLY A 613 2.63 -4.64 23.53
C GLY A 613 2.19 -5.96 22.91
N ARG A 614 2.38 -7.08 23.60
CA ARG A 614 1.88 -8.37 23.15
C ARG A 614 0.35 -8.39 23.08
N GLN A 615 -0.19 -8.80 21.94
CA GLN A 615 -1.63 -8.89 21.70
C GLN A 615 -2.00 -10.28 21.22
N TYR A 616 -3.19 -10.74 21.59
CA TYR A 616 -3.80 -11.95 21.05
C TYR A 616 -5.15 -11.65 20.42
N PHE A 617 -5.52 -12.46 19.42
CA PHE A 617 -6.83 -12.44 18.80
C PHE A 617 -7.25 -13.85 18.43
N VAL A 618 -8.52 -14.21 18.68
CA VAL A 618 -9.09 -15.52 18.34
C VAL A 618 -10.36 -15.28 17.54
N SER A 619 -10.55 -16.02 16.45
CA SER A 619 -11.75 -15.93 15.63
C SER A 619 -12.25 -17.30 15.17
N ALA A 620 -13.52 -17.35 14.81
CA ALA A 620 -14.14 -18.48 14.15
C ALA A 620 -14.72 -18.02 12.81
N ASP A 621 -14.48 -18.81 11.78
CA ASP A 621 -15.02 -18.60 10.43
C ASP A 621 -15.97 -19.76 10.08
N TYR A 622 -17.14 -19.44 9.57
CA TYR A 622 -18.11 -20.39 9.01
C TYR A 622 -18.29 -20.15 7.52
N ARG A 623 -18.02 -21.16 6.72
CA ARG A 623 -18.24 -21.20 5.25
C ARG A 623 -19.56 -21.92 4.94
N PHE A 624 -20.39 -21.36 4.04
CA PHE A 624 -21.72 -21.90 3.70
C PHE A 624 -22.05 -21.73 2.21
#